data_37bb9b5d95576fe72ff52c63d3c39f93
#
_entry.id   37bb9b5d95576fe72ff52c63d3c39f93
#
_cell.length_a   1.000
_cell.length_b   1.000
_cell.length_c   1.000
_cell.angle_alpha   90.00
_cell.angle_beta   90.00
_cell.angle_gamma   90.00
#
_symmetry.space_group_name_H-M   'P 1'
#
loop_
_entity.id
_entity.type
_entity.pdbx_description
1 polymer ?
#
loop_
_entity_poly.entity_id
_entity_poly.type
_entity_poly.pdbx_seq_one_letter_code
_entity_poly.pdbx_strand_id
1 'polypeptide(L)'
;MKNICIALIASAFIMSCDSKKNVNTEIGESAFFIDSVTVKKHLYTLAADDMEGRETGTPGIEKAAKYIENEFKRIGLTTFEGLETYRQTFSFTPRGGNGEITSANIIGVLEGKSKKDEYVIISAHYDHLGIKGKEGDTIYNGANDDASGVTGVLALAEYFNTKENNERTIVFVAFTGEEMGLIGSTYFGKGIDANKCVAGINLEMIGKVSGFGPNTAWLSGFERSDFGKIVQKNLAGSGYTLHPDPYPNFNLFFRSDNASLARLGVPSHTFSTTPIDVDKDYHNASDEAETLNMTVITQTIQAIAKGTESIINGKDTPIRVVLEEKKK
;
A
#
# COMPACT_ATOMS: atom_id res chain seq x y z
N MET A 1 -75.47 -48.23 45.92
CA MET A 1 -75.64 -48.40 44.51
C MET A 1 -75.26 -47.09 43.83
N LYS A 2 -73.95 -46.84 43.70
CA LYS A 2 -73.41 -45.62 43.08
C LYS A 2 -72.41 -46.05 42.00
N ASN A 3 -72.73 -45.75 40.76
CA ASN A 3 -71.87 -45.98 39.62
C ASN A 3 -70.81 -44.87 39.59
N ILE A 4 -69.55 -45.26 39.54
CA ILE A 4 -68.41 -44.36 39.33
C ILE A 4 -67.95 -44.57 37.91
N CYS A 5 -68.14 -43.56 37.07
CA CYS A 5 -67.59 -43.50 35.75
C CYS A 5 -66.09 -43.01 35.86
N ILE A 6 -65.20 -43.86 35.41
CA ILE A 6 -63.75 -43.46 35.26
C ILE A 6 -63.57 -42.94 33.84
N ALA A 7 -63.22 -41.65 33.75
CA ALA A 7 -62.88 -41.02 32.50
C ALA A 7 -61.34 -41.25 32.24
N LEU A 8 -61.03 -41.95 31.13
CA LEU A 8 -59.62 -42.04 30.62
C LEU A 8 -59.29 -40.77 29.87
N ILE A 9 -58.28 -40.07 30.36
CA ILE A 9 -57.70 -38.94 29.65
C ILE A 9 -56.51 -39.49 28.79
N ALA A 10 -56.74 -39.49 27.47
CA ALA A 10 -55.71 -39.81 26.50
C ALA A 10 -54.83 -38.55 26.29
N SER A 11 -53.55 -38.60 26.76
CA SER A 11 -52.56 -37.56 26.48
C SER A 11 -51.97 -37.78 25.08
N ALA A 12 -52.31 -36.89 24.17
CA ALA A 12 -51.68 -36.85 22.86
C ALA A 12 -50.30 -36.19 23.00
N PHE A 13 -49.26 -36.96 22.78
CA PHE A 13 -47.88 -36.44 22.60
C PHE A 13 -47.80 -35.81 21.20
N ILE A 14 -47.72 -34.48 21.13
CA ILE A 14 -47.36 -33.76 19.90
C ILE A 14 -45.85 -33.82 19.76
N MET A 15 -45.33 -34.67 18.87
CA MET A 15 -43.97 -34.61 18.41
C MET A 15 -43.77 -33.34 17.59
N SER A 16 -43.12 -32.33 18.18
CA SER A 16 -42.62 -31.18 17.46
C SER A 16 -41.41 -31.64 16.64
N CYS A 17 -41.56 -31.71 15.32
CA CYS A 17 -40.45 -31.81 14.41
C CYS A 17 -39.70 -30.48 14.44
N ASP A 18 -38.54 -30.43 15.12
CA ASP A 18 -37.56 -29.39 14.99
C ASP A 18 -36.99 -29.46 13.57
N SER A 19 -37.50 -28.65 12.69
CA SER A 19 -36.86 -28.36 11.40
C SER A 19 -35.55 -27.65 11.69
N LYS A 20 -34.43 -28.38 11.63
CA LYS A 20 -33.11 -27.79 11.53
C LYS A 20 -33.12 -26.82 10.37
N LYS A 21 -33.24 -25.52 10.67
CA LYS A 21 -32.88 -24.46 9.74
C LYS A 21 -31.40 -24.68 9.42
N ASN A 22 -31.12 -25.17 8.22
CA ASN A 22 -29.79 -24.99 7.63
C ASN A 22 -29.55 -23.49 7.61
N VAL A 23 -28.76 -23.02 8.57
CA VAL A 23 -28.10 -21.74 8.47
C VAL A 23 -27.08 -21.94 7.37
N ASN A 24 -27.48 -21.69 6.12
CA ASN A 24 -26.58 -21.30 5.09
C ASN A 24 -25.94 -20.02 5.63
N THR A 25 -24.81 -20.15 6.27
CA THR A 25 -23.88 -19.05 6.47
C THR A 25 -23.51 -18.62 5.05
N GLU A 26 -24.17 -17.59 4.56
CA GLU A 26 -23.67 -16.82 3.45
C GLU A 26 -22.26 -16.44 3.86
N ILE A 27 -21.26 -17.02 3.17
CA ILE A 27 -19.89 -16.56 3.18
C ILE A 27 -19.91 -15.26 2.36
N GLY A 28 -20.62 -14.25 2.91
CA GLY A 28 -20.77 -12.94 2.33
C GLY A 28 -19.57 -12.08 2.73
N GLU A 29 -18.97 -11.48 1.74
CA GLU A 29 -18.06 -10.30 1.79
C GLU A 29 -16.76 -10.38 2.65
N SER A 30 -16.61 -11.32 3.59
CA SER A 30 -15.40 -11.43 4.42
C SER A 30 -14.19 -12.05 3.72
N ALA A 31 -14.40 -12.68 2.55
CA ALA A 31 -13.33 -13.37 1.83
C ALA A 31 -12.33 -12.44 1.13
N PHE A 32 -12.64 -11.14 1.04
CA PHE A 32 -11.86 -10.15 0.30
C PHE A 32 -11.36 -9.00 1.20
N PHE A 33 -11.11 -9.29 2.46
CA PHE A 33 -10.69 -8.29 3.41
C PHE A 33 -9.18 -8.32 3.59
N ILE A 34 -8.52 -7.15 3.58
CA ILE A 34 -7.09 -7.03 3.91
C ILE A 34 -6.93 -7.38 5.39
N ASP A 35 -6.33 -8.52 5.69
CA ASP A 35 -6.20 -9.02 7.05
C ASP A 35 -4.85 -8.62 7.69
N SER A 36 -4.88 -8.44 9.02
CA SER A 36 -3.72 -8.00 9.78
C SER A 36 -2.62 -9.06 9.90
N VAL A 37 -2.93 -10.35 9.67
CA VAL A 37 -1.93 -11.43 9.75
C VAL A 37 -1.01 -11.37 8.54
N THR A 38 -1.60 -11.24 7.34
CA THR A 38 -0.85 -11.07 6.09
C THR A 38 -0.04 -9.77 6.11
N VAL A 39 -0.65 -8.65 6.55
CA VAL A 39 0.04 -7.36 6.72
C VAL A 39 1.23 -7.50 7.66
N LYS A 40 1.05 -8.13 8.83
CA LYS A 40 2.13 -8.37 9.79
C LYS A 40 3.24 -9.23 9.18
N LYS A 41 2.90 -10.30 8.46
CA LYS A 41 3.89 -11.17 7.80
C LYS A 41 4.79 -10.36 6.87
N HIS A 42 4.22 -9.53 5.99
CA HIS A 42 5.00 -8.73 5.05
C HIS A 42 5.92 -7.73 5.77
N LEU A 43 5.38 -6.98 6.72
CA LEU A 43 6.14 -5.99 7.49
C LEU A 43 7.34 -6.63 8.20
N TYR A 44 7.10 -7.68 9.01
CA TYR A 44 8.15 -8.33 9.78
C TYR A 44 9.16 -9.11 8.93
N THR A 45 8.80 -9.46 7.69
CA THR A 45 9.76 -10.05 6.74
C THR A 45 10.65 -8.97 6.15
N LEU A 46 10.09 -7.85 5.70
CA LEU A 46 10.84 -6.78 5.04
C LEU A 46 11.72 -5.99 6.02
N ALA A 47 11.27 -5.82 7.26
CA ALA A 47 12.00 -5.13 8.31
C ALA A 47 12.85 -6.03 9.21
N ALA A 48 13.12 -7.28 8.81
CA ALA A 48 13.96 -8.18 9.58
C ALA A 48 15.45 -7.90 9.37
N ASP A 49 16.28 -8.18 10.39
CA ASP A 49 17.73 -7.98 10.35
C ASP A 49 18.43 -8.71 9.19
N ASP A 50 17.88 -9.85 8.75
CA ASP A 50 18.43 -10.60 7.62
C ASP A 50 18.27 -9.90 6.27
N MET A 51 17.42 -8.86 6.20
CA MET A 51 17.34 -7.94 5.07
C MET A 51 18.42 -6.85 5.08
N GLU A 52 19.26 -6.80 6.11
CA GLU A 52 20.45 -5.94 6.21
C GLU A 52 20.15 -4.46 5.97
N GLY A 53 18.94 -4.01 6.36
CA GLY A 53 18.48 -2.62 6.18
C GLY A 53 18.34 -2.19 4.72
N ARG A 54 18.31 -3.10 3.76
CA ARG A 54 17.91 -2.92 2.35
C ARG A 54 18.60 -1.77 1.58
N GLU A 55 19.84 -1.43 1.92
CA GLU A 55 20.54 -0.35 1.18
C GLU A 55 20.70 -0.70 -0.30
N THR A 56 20.39 0.26 -1.18
CA THR A 56 20.50 0.08 -2.64
C THR A 56 21.92 -0.31 -3.05
N GLY A 57 22.03 -1.40 -3.82
CA GLY A 57 23.31 -1.94 -4.29
C GLY A 57 23.98 -2.93 -3.34
N THR A 58 23.33 -3.34 -2.25
CA THR A 58 23.83 -4.31 -1.28
C THR A 58 23.14 -5.68 -1.40
N PRO A 59 23.67 -6.75 -0.77
CA PRO A 59 22.97 -8.02 -0.71
C PRO A 59 21.59 -7.94 -0.03
N GLY A 60 21.41 -7.04 0.93
CA GLY A 60 20.14 -6.86 1.66
C GLY A 60 18.99 -6.48 0.74
N ILE A 61 19.21 -5.49 -0.16
CA ILE A 61 18.16 -5.10 -1.11
C ILE A 61 17.80 -6.23 -2.09
N GLU A 62 18.75 -7.08 -2.46
CA GLU A 62 18.50 -8.22 -3.34
C GLU A 62 17.59 -9.27 -2.67
N LYS A 63 17.72 -9.47 -1.35
CA LYS A 63 16.82 -10.34 -0.58
C LYS A 63 15.40 -9.78 -0.58
N ALA A 64 15.25 -8.47 -0.34
CA ALA A 64 13.95 -7.79 -0.37
C ALA A 64 13.33 -7.81 -1.78
N ALA A 65 14.12 -7.51 -2.83
CA ALA A 65 13.68 -7.62 -4.22
C ALA A 65 13.13 -9.03 -4.52
N LYS A 66 13.88 -10.06 -4.13
CA LYS A 66 13.47 -11.47 -4.31
C LYS A 66 12.19 -11.81 -3.57
N TYR A 67 12.02 -11.29 -2.37
CA TYR A 67 10.79 -11.47 -1.60
C TYR A 67 9.59 -10.86 -2.33
N ILE A 68 9.70 -9.61 -2.80
CA ILE A 68 8.62 -8.91 -3.50
C ILE A 68 8.28 -9.61 -4.83
N GLU A 69 9.28 -10.04 -5.61
CA GLU A 69 9.08 -10.82 -6.83
C GLU A 69 8.28 -12.11 -6.57
N ASN A 70 8.66 -12.84 -5.50
CA ASN A 70 7.98 -14.07 -5.13
C ASN A 70 6.52 -13.81 -4.71
N GLU A 71 6.25 -12.72 -3.99
CA GLU A 71 4.88 -12.35 -3.62
C GLU A 71 4.07 -11.91 -4.84
N PHE A 72 4.61 -11.10 -5.76
CA PHE A 72 3.93 -10.75 -7.01
C PHE A 72 3.59 -11.99 -7.84
N LYS A 73 4.53 -12.95 -7.93
CA LYS A 73 4.29 -14.24 -8.59
C LYS A 73 3.23 -15.07 -7.87
N ARG A 74 3.26 -15.14 -6.52
CA ARG A 74 2.27 -15.85 -5.72
C ARG A 74 0.87 -15.28 -5.90
N ILE A 75 0.77 -13.95 -5.95
CA ILE A 75 -0.49 -13.23 -6.18
C ILE A 75 -1.02 -13.48 -7.59
N GLY A 76 -0.15 -13.77 -8.56
CA GLY A 76 -0.53 -14.02 -9.95
C GLY A 76 -0.47 -12.78 -10.83
N LEU A 77 0.31 -11.75 -10.43
CA LEU A 77 0.54 -10.58 -11.27
C LEU A 77 1.36 -10.96 -12.52
N THR A 78 1.18 -10.22 -13.59
CA THR A 78 2.01 -10.32 -14.80
C THR A 78 3.18 -9.34 -14.75
N THR A 79 4.15 -9.51 -15.64
CA THR A 79 5.27 -8.55 -15.79
C THR A 79 4.80 -7.29 -16.52
N PHE A 80 5.50 -6.17 -16.29
CA PHE A 80 5.22 -4.93 -16.99
C PHE A 80 5.67 -5.01 -18.46
N GLU A 81 5.00 -4.25 -19.31
CA GLU A 81 5.25 -4.23 -20.76
C GLU A 81 6.75 -4.07 -21.10
N GLY A 82 7.29 -4.97 -21.91
CA GLY A 82 8.69 -4.99 -22.31
C GLY A 82 9.66 -5.63 -21.29
N LEU A 83 9.19 -6.08 -20.14
CA LEU A 83 10.03 -6.79 -19.16
C LEU A 83 9.81 -8.30 -19.22
N GLU A 84 10.91 -9.08 -19.25
CA GLU A 84 10.87 -10.54 -19.17
C GLU A 84 10.61 -11.06 -17.73
N THR A 85 10.94 -10.26 -16.74
CA THR A 85 10.77 -10.54 -15.30
C THR A 85 10.08 -9.36 -14.62
N TYR A 86 9.84 -9.45 -13.31
CA TYR A 86 9.32 -8.30 -12.54
C TYR A 86 10.37 -7.18 -12.36
N ARG A 87 11.61 -7.36 -12.81
CA ARG A 87 12.72 -6.43 -12.60
C ARG A 87 12.87 -5.44 -13.73
N GLN A 88 12.72 -4.17 -13.44
CA GLN A 88 13.19 -3.07 -14.27
C GLN A 88 14.60 -2.70 -13.82
N THR A 89 15.61 -3.40 -14.37
CA THR A 89 17.02 -3.23 -13.98
C THR A 89 17.63 -2.01 -14.65
N PHE A 90 18.42 -1.25 -13.90
CA PHE A 90 19.16 -0.10 -14.40
C PHE A 90 20.42 0.13 -13.58
N SER A 91 21.34 0.90 -14.16
CA SER A 91 22.58 1.34 -13.47
C SER A 91 22.60 2.85 -13.33
N PHE A 92 23.21 3.33 -12.25
CA PHE A 92 23.39 4.74 -11.98
C PHE A 92 24.64 4.98 -11.12
N THR A 93 25.14 6.22 -11.15
CA THR A 93 26.22 6.65 -10.23
C THR A 93 25.61 7.54 -9.15
N PRO A 94 25.69 7.17 -7.86
CA PRO A 94 25.22 8.01 -6.76
C PRO A 94 25.89 9.38 -6.74
N ARG A 95 25.19 10.40 -6.32
CA ARG A 95 25.75 11.74 -6.20
C ARG A 95 26.92 11.77 -5.20
N GLY A 96 28.10 12.11 -5.67
CA GLY A 96 29.33 12.09 -4.85
C GLY A 96 29.97 10.71 -4.66
N GLY A 97 29.42 9.66 -5.28
CA GLY A 97 30.00 8.31 -5.29
C GLY A 97 30.99 8.10 -6.43
N ASN A 98 31.88 7.10 -6.26
CA ASN A 98 32.96 6.79 -7.22
C ASN A 98 32.71 5.50 -8.03
N GLY A 99 31.50 4.95 -8.02
CA GLY A 99 31.19 3.70 -8.70
C GLY A 99 29.78 3.65 -9.24
N GLU A 100 29.58 2.78 -10.22
CA GLU A 100 28.24 2.46 -10.76
C GLU A 100 27.57 1.44 -9.86
N ILE A 101 26.30 1.69 -9.52
CA ILE A 101 25.43 0.76 -8.82
C ILE A 101 24.38 0.24 -9.80
N THR A 102 24.19 -1.08 -9.82
CA THR A 102 23.07 -1.70 -10.52
C THR A 102 22.00 -2.11 -9.51
N SER A 103 20.77 -1.73 -9.75
CA SER A 103 19.61 -2.10 -8.94
C SER A 103 18.37 -2.24 -9.83
N ALA A 104 17.20 -2.55 -9.25
CA ALA A 104 15.98 -2.74 -10.02
C ALA A 104 14.76 -2.22 -9.28
N ASN A 105 13.84 -1.57 -9.98
CA ASN A 105 12.46 -1.47 -9.53
C ASN A 105 11.79 -2.82 -9.71
N ILE A 106 10.91 -3.22 -8.80
CA ILE A 106 10.15 -4.46 -8.92
C ILE A 106 8.71 -4.10 -9.29
N ILE A 107 8.26 -4.58 -10.46
CA ILE A 107 7.01 -4.14 -11.08
C ILE A 107 6.13 -5.33 -11.39
N GLY A 108 4.91 -5.33 -10.81
CA GLY A 108 3.86 -6.30 -11.10
C GLY A 108 2.62 -5.63 -11.68
N VAL A 109 1.91 -6.30 -12.55
CA VAL A 109 0.75 -5.73 -13.26
C VAL A 109 -0.49 -6.58 -13.05
N LEU A 110 -1.59 -5.92 -12.73
CA LEU A 110 -2.94 -6.46 -12.81
C LEU A 110 -3.65 -5.77 -13.97
N GLU A 111 -3.82 -6.49 -15.07
CA GLU A 111 -4.41 -5.94 -16.30
C GLU A 111 -5.86 -5.49 -16.06
N GLY A 112 -6.22 -4.34 -16.60
CA GLY A 112 -7.58 -3.80 -16.56
C GLY A 112 -8.55 -4.57 -17.44
N LYS A 113 -9.83 -4.62 -17.06
CA LYS A 113 -10.86 -5.33 -17.83
C LYS A 113 -11.27 -4.59 -19.10
N SER A 114 -11.57 -3.29 -19.00
CA SER A 114 -12.07 -2.48 -20.11
C SER A 114 -11.20 -1.28 -20.48
N LYS A 115 -10.39 -0.80 -19.55
CA LYS A 115 -9.52 0.37 -19.69
C LYS A 115 -8.05 -0.01 -19.55
N LYS A 116 -7.61 -0.96 -20.38
CA LYS A 116 -6.28 -1.58 -20.27
C LYS A 116 -5.11 -0.60 -20.46
N ASP A 117 -5.32 0.44 -21.25
CA ASP A 117 -4.34 1.49 -21.55
C ASP A 117 -4.37 2.67 -20.57
N GLU A 118 -5.24 2.64 -19.54
CA GLU A 118 -5.28 3.62 -18.47
C GLU A 118 -4.64 3.01 -17.22
N TYR A 119 -3.53 3.59 -16.73
CA TYR A 119 -2.74 3.03 -15.63
C TYR A 119 -3.00 3.76 -14.32
N VAL A 120 -3.20 2.99 -13.26
CA VAL A 120 -3.12 3.45 -11.87
C VAL A 120 -1.85 2.85 -11.26
N ILE A 121 -0.93 3.70 -10.84
CA ILE A 121 0.34 3.27 -10.25
C ILE A 121 0.17 3.20 -8.73
N ILE A 122 0.45 2.05 -8.12
CA ILE A 122 0.48 1.89 -6.64
C ILE A 122 1.91 1.59 -6.26
N SER A 123 2.53 2.45 -5.45
CA SER A 123 3.97 2.38 -5.20
C SER A 123 4.38 2.63 -3.76
N ALA A 124 5.57 2.18 -3.43
CA ALA A 124 6.35 2.45 -2.22
C ALA A 124 7.82 2.21 -2.55
N HIS A 125 8.77 2.71 -1.74
CA HIS A 125 10.16 2.32 -1.92
C HIS A 125 10.53 1.16 -1.00
N TYR A 126 11.43 0.28 -1.48
CA TYR A 126 11.84 -0.89 -0.73
C TYR A 126 13.28 -0.85 -0.24
N ASP A 127 14.04 0.16 -0.65
CA ASP A 127 15.36 0.44 -0.09
C ASP A 127 15.25 1.19 1.24
N HIS A 128 16.31 1.12 2.04
CA HIS A 128 16.53 1.96 3.21
C HIS A 128 18.03 2.15 3.43
N LEU A 129 18.45 2.50 4.63
CA LEU A 129 19.80 3.02 4.88
C LEU A 129 20.89 1.95 5.08
N GLY A 130 20.53 0.67 5.21
CA GLY A 130 21.49 -0.43 5.33
C GLY A 130 22.12 -0.57 6.72
N ILE A 131 23.37 -1.01 6.75
CA ILE A 131 24.14 -1.21 8.00
C ILE A 131 25.08 -0.05 8.21
N LYS A 132 24.93 0.65 9.34
CA LYS A 132 25.76 1.83 9.68
C LYS A 132 26.25 1.77 11.11
N GLY A 133 27.45 2.28 11.34
CA GLY A 133 28.05 2.29 12.67
C GLY A 133 28.87 1.04 12.99
N LYS A 134 29.32 0.92 14.25
CA LYS A 134 30.18 -0.18 14.72
C LYS A 134 29.77 -0.73 16.10
N GLU A 135 28.89 -0.06 16.81
CA GLU A 135 28.47 -0.40 18.17
C GLU A 135 26.96 -0.27 18.30
N GLY A 136 26.37 -1.07 19.16
CA GLY A 136 24.94 -1.12 19.38
C GLY A 136 24.19 -1.77 18.22
N ASP A 137 22.96 -1.37 18.03
CA ASP A 137 22.19 -1.72 16.86
C ASP A 137 22.68 -0.92 15.66
N THR A 138 23.14 -1.62 14.64
CA THR A 138 23.75 -1.02 13.44
C THR A 138 22.94 -1.26 12.17
N ILE A 139 21.85 -2.04 12.26
CA ILE A 139 20.99 -2.34 11.13
C ILE A 139 19.83 -1.34 11.14
N TYR A 140 19.73 -0.56 10.09
CA TYR A 140 18.62 0.38 9.89
C TYR A 140 17.51 -0.37 9.17
N ASN A 141 16.65 -1.04 9.96
CA ASN A 141 15.62 -1.93 9.42
C ASN A 141 14.53 -1.18 8.64
N GLY A 142 14.32 0.12 8.90
CA GLY A 142 13.38 0.95 8.14
C GLY A 142 12.00 0.33 8.08
N ALA A 143 11.45 -0.02 9.25
CA ALA A 143 10.16 -0.69 9.33
C ALA A 143 9.02 0.23 8.91
N ASN A 144 9.04 1.47 9.41
CA ASN A 144 8.11 2.50 8.98
C ASN A 144 8.53 3.08 7.63
N ASP A 145 9.82 3.31 7.42
CA ASP A 145 10.47 3.91 6.26
C ASP A 145 11.27 2.87 5.45
N ASP A 146 10.75 2.18 4.42
CA ASP A 146 9.34 2.20 4.01
C ASP A 146 8.85 0.76 3.81
N ALA A 147 9.29 -0.19 4.70
CA ALA A 147 8.73 -1.53 4.70
C ALA A 147 7.20 -1.50 4.93
N SER A 148 6.69 -0.47 5.65
CA SER A 148 5.26 -0.28 5.87
C SER A 148 4.51 0.02 4.57
N GLY A 149 5.05 0.87 3.71
CA GLY A 149 4.48 1.18 2.40
C GLY A 149 4.54 0.00 1.45
N VAL A 150 5.69 -0.70 1.36
CA VAL A 150 5.81 -1.93 0.55
C VAL A 150 4.82 -3.00 0.99
N THR A 151 4.62 -3.16 2.30
CA THR A 151 3.58 -4.03 2.87
C THR A 151 2.20 -3.64 2.33
N GLY A 152 1.91 -2.34 2.26
CA GLY A 152 0.69 -1.82 1.67
C GLY A 152 0.54 -2.14 0.19
N VAL A 153 1.61 -2.00 -0.60
CA VAL A 153 1.62 -2.36 -2.04
C VAL A 153 1.29 -3.84 -2.23
N LEU A 154 1.92 -4.74 -1.45
CA LEU A 154 1.67 -6.19 -1.53
C LEU A 154 0.23 -6.55 -1.12
N ALA A 155 -0.27 -5.96 -0.03
CA ALA A 155 -1.63 -6.22 0.44
C ALA A 155 -2.70 -5.69 -0.53
N LEU A 156 -2.48 -4.52 -1.14
CA LEU A 156 -3.36 -3.96 -2.17
C LEU A 156 -3.32 -4.80 -3.45
N ALA A 157 -2.16 -5.34 -3.83
CA ALA A 157 -2.02 -6.23 -4.97
C ALA A 157 -2.87 -7.49 -4.80
N GLU A 158 -2.78 -8.14 -3.64
CA GLU A 158 -3.60 -9.32 -3.32
C GLU A 158 -5.09 -8.99 -3.27
N TYR A 159 -5.45 -7.87 -2.63
CA TYR A 159 -6.83 -7.41 -2.53
C TYR A 159 -7.47 -7.19 -3.91
N PHE A 160 -6.83 -6.38 -4.78
CA PHE A 160 -7.41 -6.06 -6.10
C PHE A 160 -7.40 -7.26 -7.04
N ASN A 161 -6.38 -8.13 -6.97
CA ASN A 161 -6.36 -9.37 -7.73
C ASN A 161 -7.51 -10.29 -7.33
N THR A 162 -7.83 -10.37 -6.04
CA THR A 162 -8.93 -11.21 -5.54
C THR A 162 -10.31 -10.57 -5.80
N LYS A 163 -10.40 -9.24 -5.67
CA LYS A 163 -11.66 -8.48 -5.89
C LYS A 163 -12.07 -8.46 -7.36
N GLU A 164 -11.12 -8.50 -8.26
CA GLU A 164 -11.36 -8.48 -9.70
C GLU A 164 -12.32 -7.36 -10.17
N ASN A 165 -12.23 -6.17 -9.60
CA ASN A 165 -13.12 -5.04 -9.94
C ASN A 165 -12.38 -3.87 -10.61
N ASN A 166 -11.14 -4.07 -11.05
CA ASN A 166 -10.35 -3.07 -11.74
C ASN A 166 -10.71 -3.01 -13.24
N GLU A 167 -11.27 -1.88 -13.67
CA GLU A 167 -11.45 -1.60 -15.09
C GLU A 167 -10.15 -1.06 -15.71
N ARG A 168 -9.35 -0.33 -14.91
CA ARG A 168 -8.02 0.16 -15.28
C ARG A 168 -6.94 -0.85 -14.92
N THR A 169 -5.86 -0.82 -15.67
CA THR A 169 -4.65 -1.57 -15.33
C THR A 169 -4.00 -0.97 -14.09
N ILE A 170 -3.71 -1.82 -13.10
CA ILE A 170 -2.98 -1.42 -11.91
C ILE A 170 -1.53 -1.88 -12.06
N VAL A 171 -0.59 -0.93 -11.91
CA VAL A 171 0.85 -1.19 -11.94
C VAL A 171 1.37 -1.04 -10.51
N PHE A 172 1.75 -2.13 -9.89
CA PHE A 172 2.34 -2.16 -8.55
C PHE A 172 3.85 -2.04 -8.66
N VAL A 173 4.44 -1.07 -7.98
CA VAL A 173 5.87 -0.80 -8.08
C VAL A 173 6.50 -0.67 -6.71
N ALA A 174 7.54 -1.48 -6.45
CA ALA A 174 8.47 -1.24 -5.37
C ALA A 174 9.71 -0.54 -5.96
N PHE A 175 9.92 0.72 -5.61
CA PHE A 175 11.04 1.52 -6.13
C PHE A 175 12.31 1.27 -5.33
N THR A 176 13.48 1.38 -5.99
CA THR A 176 14.81 1.36 -5.37
C THR A 176 15.45 2.72 -5.46
N GLY A 177 16.37 3.03 -4.53
CA GLY A 177 17.16 4.26 -4.57
C GLY A 177 16.35 5.53 -4.29
N GLU A 178 15.26 5.41 -3.53
CA GLU A 178 14.53 6.56 -3.01
C GLU A 178 15.45 7.39 -2.11
N GLU A 179 16.11 6.74 -1.15
CA GLU A 179 17.05 7.31 -0.18
C GLU A 179 18.31 7.94 -0.81
N MET A 180 18.55 7.62 -2.06
CA MET A 180 19.63 8.21 -2.88
C MET A 180 19.14 9.35 -3.78
N GLY A 181 17.87 9.79 -3.62
CA GLY A 181 17.26 10.91 -4.33
C GLY A 181 16.32 10.52 -5.45
N LEU A 182 15.36 9.63 -5.18
CA LEU A 182 14.28 9.23 -6.08
C LEU A 182 14.78 8.59 -7.38
N ILE A 183 15.86 7.80 -7.30
CA ILE A 183 16.55 7.29 -8.51
C ILE A 183 15.63 6.35 -9.29
N GLY A 184 15.04 5.35 -8.61
CA GLY A 184 14.19 4.34 -9.24
C GLY A 184 12.92 4.90 -9.84
N SER A 185 12.21 5.73 -9.09
CA SER A 185 10.98 6.36 -9.59
C SER A 185 11.25 7.35 -10.72
N THR A 186 12.39 8.05 -10.69
CA THR A 186 12.82 8.90 -11.80
C THR A 186 13.12 8.08 -13.05
N TYR A 187 13.77 6.92 -12.89
CA TYR A 187 14.04 6.02 -14.02
C TYR A 187 12.73 5.46 -14.60
N PHE A 188 11.83 5.01 -13.76
CA PHE A 188 10.49 4.53 -14.15
C PHE A 188 9.70 5.60 -14.90
N GLY A 189 9.67 6.84 -14.37
CA GLY A 189 8.97 7.96 -14.98
C GLY A 189 9.48 8.34 -16.38
N LYS A 190 10.78 8.11 -16.68
CA LYS A 190 11.35 8.33 -18.01
C LYS A 190 10.92 7.27 -19.02
N GLY A 191 10.58 6.07 -18.56
CA GLY A 191 10.24 4.92 -19.41
C GLY A 191 8.75 4.72 -19.64
N ILE A 192 7.89 5.34 -18.80
CA ILE A 192 6.45 5.16 -18.89
C ILE A 192 5.78 6.29 -19.68
N ASP A 193 4.75 5.97 -20.46
CA ASP A 193 3.90 7.01 -21.06
C ASP A 193 3.00 7.64 -19.98
N ALA A 194 3.39 8.85 -19.54
CA ALA A 194 2.66 9.60 -18.52
C ALA A 194 1.21 9.94 -18.92
N ASN A 195 0.86 9.92 -20.23
CA ASN A 195 -0.52 10.17 -20.66
C ASN A 195 -1.42 8.97 -20.38
N LYS A 196 -0.87 7.77 -20.29
CA LYS A 196 -1.59 6.56 -19.87
C LYS A 196 -1.77 6.52 -18.34
N CYS A 197 -0.95 7.23 -17.57
CA CYS A 197 -1.03 7.25 -16.11
C CYS A 197 -2.14 8.21 -15.65
N VAL A 198 -3.24 7.67 -15.13
CA VAL A 198 -4.38 8.45 -14.64
C VAL A 198 -4.26 8.84 -13.18
N ALA A 199 -3.53 8.07 -12.36
CA ALA A 199 -3.25 8.36 -10.96
C ALA A 199 -1.99 7.65 -10.48
N GLY A 200 -1.33 8.24 -9.47
CA GLY A 200 -0.29 7.62 -8.66
C GLY A 200 -0.68 7.61 -7.18
N ILE A 201 -0.60 6.45 -6.56
CA ILE A 201 -0.94 6.18 -5.17
C ILE A 201 0.34 5.68 -4.52
N ASN A 202 1.10 6.59 -3.91
CA ASN A 202 2.32 6.27 -3.21
C ASN A 202 2.04 6.09 -1.73
N LEU A 203 2.59 5.06 -1.12
CA LEU A 203 2.49 4.78 0.31
C LEU A 203 3.85 5.04 0.93
N GLU A 204 3.89 5.79 2.01
CA GLU A 204 5.11 6.22 2.68
C GLU A 204 4.88 6.35 4.17
N MET A 205 5.60 5.57 4.99
CA MET A 205 5.57 5.70 6.44
C MET A 205 4.15 5.66 7.01
N ILE A 206 3.45 4.53 6.84
CA ILE A 206 2.04 4.36 7.25
C ILE A 206 1.88 3.58 8.56
N GLY A 207 2.95 3.45 9.38
CA GLY A 207 2.99 2.60 10.56
C GLY A 207 2.66 3.26 11.89
N LYS A 208 2.60 4.59 11.97
CA LYS A 208 2.40 5.33 13.22
C LYS A 208 1.04 6.02 13.25
N VAL A 209 0.51 6.26 14.45
CA VAL A 209 -0.75 7.00 14.60
C VAL A 209 -0.55 8.43 14.12
N SER A 210 -1.42 8.88 13.24
CA SER A 210 -1.38 10.23 12.67
C SER A 210 -1.55 11.31 13.75
N GLY A 211 -0.96 12.47 13.54
CA GLY A 211 -1.18 13.65 14.35
C GLY A 211 -2.65 14.09 14.49
N PHE A 212 -3.51 13.64 13.56
CA PHE A 212 -4.96 13.84 13.62
C PHE A 212 -5.69 12.77 14.46
N GLY A 213 -4.98 11.77 14.98
CA GLY A 213 -5.52 10.68 15.78
C GLY A 213 -5.75 9.38 15.02
N PRO A 214 -6.38 8.37 15.64
CA PRO A 214 -6.63 7.07 15.03
C PRO A 214 -7.59 7.16 13.85
N ASN A 215 -7.53 6.19 12.94
CA ASN A 215 -8.35 6.11 11.72
C ASN A 215 -8.21 7.35 10.83
N THR A 216 -7.01 7.91 10.75
CA THR A 216 -6.72 9.03 9.88
C THR A 216 -5.38 8.85 9.16
N ALA A 217 -5.30 9.41 7.97
CA ALA A 217 -4.06 9.59 7.21
C ALA A 217 -4.02 11.02 6.65
N TRP A 218 -2.86 11.42 6.16
CA TRP A 218 -2.70 12.65 5.39
C TRP A 218 -2.16 12.36 4.01
N LEU A 219 -2.43 13.31 3.08
CA LEU A 219 -2.07 13.20 1.67
C LEU A 219 -1.19 14.37 1.28
N SER A 220 0.00 14.08 0.76
CA SER A 220 0.90 15.11 0.26
C SER A 220 0.33 15.77 -0.99
N GLY A 221 0.45 17.10 -1.08
CA GLY A 221 -0.02 17.87 -2.24
C GLY A 221 -1.53 17.79 -2.47
N PHE A 222 -2.34 17.67 -1.42
CA PHE A 222 -3.80 17.54 -1.48
C PHE A 222 -4.47 18.57 -2.39
N GLU A 223 -3.96 19.81 -2.41
CA GLU A 223 -4.52 20.92 -3.19
C GLU A 223 -4.06 20.94 -4.66
N ARG A 224 -3.17 20.03 -5.08
CA ARG A 224 -2.59 20.04 -6.43
C ARG A 224 -3.44 19.34 -7.48
N SER A 225 -4.44 18.58 -7.06
CA SER A 225 -5.44 17.93 -7.91
C SER A 225 -6.72 17.68 -7.11
N ASP A 226 -7.74 17.12 -7.75
CA ASP A 226 -8.96 16.70 -7.04
C ASP A 226 -8.89 15.26 -6.48
N PHE A 227 -7.73 14.60 -6.62
CA PHE A 227 -7.50 13.24 -6.14
C PHE A 227 -7.90 13.06 -4.67
N GLY A 228 -7.42 13.94 -3.78
CA GLY A 228 -7.72 13.87 -2.35
C GLY A 228 -9.23 14.02 -2.06
N LYS A 229 -9.93 14.87 -2.81
CA LYS A 229 -11.38 15.05 -2.67
C LYS A 229 -12.18 13.84 -3.14
N ILE A 230 -11.72 13.16 -4.21
CA ILE A 230 -12.30 11.90 -4.68
C ILE A 230 -12.16 10.83 -3.59
N VAL A 231 -10.97 10.68 -3.02
CA VAL A 231 -10.71 9.72 -1.94
C VAL A 231 -11.55 10.03 -0.70
N GLN A 232 -11.62 11.29 -0.26
CA GLN A 232 -12.48 11.70 0.87
C GLN A 232 -13.95 11.36 0.62
N LYS A 233 -14.46 11.59 -0.59
CA LYS A 233 -15.84 11.24 -0.98
C LYS A 233 -16.08 9.73 -0.85
N ASN A 234 -15.15 8.91 -1.31
CA ASN A 234 -15.25 7.45 -1.26
C ASN A 234 -15.14 6.89 0.17
N LEU A 235 -14.42 7.59 1.05
CA LEU A 235 -14.30 7.25 2.46
C LEU A 235 -15.48 7.71 3.31
N ALA A 236 -16.41 8.49 2.78
CA ALA A 236 -17.56 8.98 3.55
C ALA A 236 -18.33 7.82 4.19
N GLY A 237 -18.56 7.92 5.51
CA GLY A 237 -19.25 6.89 6.31
C GLY A 237 -18.41 5.65 6.64
N SER A 238 -17.13 5.58 6.27
CA SER A 238 -16.26 4.42 6.60
C SER A 238 -15.68 4.47 8.03
N GLY A 239 -15.73 5.63 8.69
CA GLY A 239 -15.05 5.84 9.97
C GLY A 239 -13.56 6.17 9.81
N TYR A 240 -13.04 6.29 8.58
CA TYR A 240 -11.67 6.71 8.30
C TYR A 240 -11.66 8.08 7.59
N THR A 241 -10.72 8.95 7.96
CA THR A 241 -10.63 10.31 7.41
C THR A 241 -9.26 10.56 6.78
N LEU A 242 -9.26 11.11 5.55
CA LEU A 242 -8.05 11.58 4.88
C LEU A 242 -7.96 13.10 5.06
N HIS A 243 -6.81 13.59 5.50
CA HIS A 243 -6.51 15.01 5.69
C HIS A 243 -5.50 15.51 4.66
N PRO A 244 -5.44 16.81 4.37
CA PRO A 244 -4.28 17.42 3.74
C PRO A 244 -3.02 17.24 4.59
N ASP A 245 -1.84 17.28 3.95
CA ASP A 245 -0.53 17.29 4.61
C ASP A 245 -0.45 18.43 5.65
N PRO A 246 -0.25 18.13 6.95
CA PRO A 246 -0.17 19.14 8.00
C PRO A 246 1.23 19.77 8.15
N TYR A 247 2.20 19.40 7.31
CA TYR A 247 3.61 19.76 7.43
C TYR A 247 4.13 20.62 6.27
N PRO A 248 3.56 21.81 6.00
CA PRO A 248 3.85 22.60 4.79
C PRO A 248 5.31 23.01 4.66
N ASN A 249 6.03 23.15 5.79
CA ASN A 249 7.43 23.55 5.82
C ASN A 249 8.40 22.42 5.41
N PHE A 250 7.95 21.16 5.40
CA PHE A 250 8.76 20.00 5.04
C PHE A 250 8.80 19.72 3.54
N ASN A 251 7.88 20.35 2.77
CA ASN A 251 7.75 20.16 1.32
C ASN A 251 7.63 18.68 0.91
N LEU A 252 6.86 17.90 1.67
CA LEU A 252 6.76 16.45 1.56
C LEU A 252 6.29 15.96 0.19
N PHE A 253 5.49 16.75 -0.54
CA PHE A 253 5.05 16.39 -1.88
C PHE A 253 6.19 16.10 -2.87
N PHE A 254 7.37 16.67 -2.65
CA PHE A 254 8.55 16.49 -3.52
C PHE A 254 9.63 15.61 -2.91
N ARG A 255 9.36 14.95 -1.79
CA ARG A 255 10.36 14.19 -1.03
C ARG A 255 10.15 12.67 -1.07
N SER A 256 9.14 12.18 -1.79
CA SER A 256 8.91 10.77 -2.02
C SER A 256 8.62 10.48 -3.51
N ASP A 257 8.54 9.22 -3.88
CA ASP A 257 8.47 8.72 -5.26
C ASP A 257 7.31 9.26 -6.10
N ASN A 258 6.20 9.65 -5.44
CA ASN A 258 5.09 10.34 -6.11
C ASN A 258 5.57 11.52 -6.96
N ALA A 259 6.62 12.21 -6.50
CA ALA A 259 7.14 13.41 -7.14
C ALA A 259 7.62 13.16 -8.57
N SER A 260 8.17 11.99 -8.85
CA SER A 260 8.66 11.63 -10.17
C SER A 260 7.56 11.61 -11.22
N LEU A 261 6.41 11.04 -10.91
CA LEU A 261 5.22 11.06 -11.77
C LEU A 261 4.50 12.41 -11.75
N ALA A 262 4.42 13.06 -10.58
CA ALA A 262 3.80 14.38 -10.47
C ALA A 262 4.49 15.44 -11.34
N ARG A 263 5.82 15.39 -11.48
CA ARG A 263 6.59 16.25 -12.40
C ARG A 263 6.22 16.06 -13.87
N LEU A 264 5.63 14.91 -14.22
CA LEU A 264 5.08 14.63 -15.55
C LEU A 264 3.60 14.99 -15.66
N GLY A 265 3.04 15.65 -14.64
CA GLY A 265 1.65 16.05 -14.56
C GLY A 265 0.68 14.95 -14.14
N VAL A 266 1.14 13.77 -13.78
CA VAL A 266 0.27 12.71 -13.24
C VAL A 266 -0.24 13.12 -11.85
N PRO A 267 -1.54 12.97 -11.52
CA PRO A 267 -2.04 13.20 -10.16
C PRO A 267 -1.54 12.08 -9.23
N SER A 268 -0.26 12.22 -8.84
CA SER A 268 0.46 11.27 -8.01
C SER A 268 0.72 11.88 -6.65
N HIS A 269 0.24 11.20 -5.61
CA HIS A 269 0.23 11.69 -4.23
C HIS A 269 0.70 10.61 -3.27
N THR A 270 1.27 11.03 -2.15
CA THR A 270 1.71 10.13 -1.07
C THR A 270 0.71 10.12 0.07
N PHE A 271 0.28 8.92 0.46
CA PHE A 271 -0.42 8.66 1.71
C PHE A 271 0.58 8.39 2.81
N SER A 272 0.44 9.03 3.94
CA SER A 272 1.20 8.74 5.15
C SER A 272 0.36 8.92 6.40
N THR A 273 0.81 8.30 7.50
CA THR A 273 0.22 8.50 8.83
C THR A 273 1.22 9.10 9.81
N THR A 274 2.50 9.08 9.50
CA THR A 274 3.56 9.42 10.44
C THR A 274 3.59 10.93 10.77
N PRO A 275 3.64 11.29 12.07
CA PRO A 275 3.86 12.67 12.51
C PRO A 275 5.35 13.00 12.39
N ILE A 276 5.81 13.31 11.18
CA ILE A 276 7.23 13.45 10.81
C ILE A 276 8.01 14.51 11.61
N ASP A 277 7.32 15.50 12.15
CA ASP A 277 7.90 16.58 12.94
C ASP A 277 8.33 16.16 14.34
N VAL A 278 7.82 15.04 14.84
CA VAL A 278 8.11 14.51 16.19
C VAL A 278 8.56 13.04 16.18
N ASP A 279 8.62 12.42 15.03
CA ASP A 279 9.10 11.05 14.89
C ASP A 279 10.59 10.96 15.20
N LYS A 280 10.94 10.12 16.20
CA LYS A 280 12.32 9.93 16.64
C LYS A 280 13.01 8.74 15.98
N ASP A 281 12.25 7.88 15.32
CA ASP A 281 12.76 6.67 14.71
C ASP A 281 13.15 6.89 13.24
N TYR A 282 12.63 7.94 12.61
CA TYR A 282 12.95 8.29 11.23
C TYR A 282 14.46 8.38 10.99
N HIS A 283 14.99 7.57 10.08
CA HIS A 283 16.40 7.44 9.77
C HIS A 283 17.30 7.03 10.96
N ASN A 284 16.75 6.22 11.87
CA ASN A 284 17.46 5.63 13.00
C ASN A 284 17.29 4.11 13.03
N ALA A 285 18.26 3.42 13.67
CA ALA A 285 18.17 1.96 13.89
C ALA A 285 16.96 1.56 14.75
N SER A 286 16.35 2.51 15.47
CA SER A 286 15.12 2.27 16.24
C SER A 286 13.84 2.21 15.39
N ASP A 287 13.91 2.38 14.07
CA ASP A 287 12.76 2.17 13.17
C ASP A 287 12.51 0.68 12.93
N GLU A 288 11.93 0.05 13.96
CA GLU A 288 11.69 -1.38 14.06
C GLU A 288 10.20 -1.73 13.92
N ALA A 289 9.91 -2.96 13.44
CA ALA A 289 8.55 -3.43 13.25
C ALA A 289 7.71 -3.42 14.55
N GLU A 290 8.37 -3.64 15.69
CA GLU A 290 7.77 -3.63 17.03
C GLU A 290 7.33 -2.24 17.48
N THR A 291 7.89 -1.18 16.92
CA THR A 291 7.52 0.22 17.22
C THR A 291 6.26 0.65 16.50
N LEU A 292 5.79 -0.13 15.53
CA LEU A 292 4.68 0.23 14.66
C LEU A 292 3.34 -0.29 15.16
N ASN A 293 2.29 0.39 14.78
CA ASN A 293 0.92 0.00 15.12
C ASN A 293 0.26 -0.78 13.97
N MET A 294 0.18 -2.10 14.11
CA MET A 294 -0.41 -3.00 13.10
C MET A 294 -1.86 -2.66 12.74
N THR A 295 -2.63 -2.15 13.70
CA THR A 295 -4.02 -1.71 13.44
C THR A 295 -4.02 -0.49 12.53
N VAL A 296 -3.13 0.48 12.78
CA VAL A 296 -3.00 1.67 11.92
C VAL A 296 -2.63 1.27 10.49
N ILE A 297 -1.60 0.43 10.31
CA ILE A 297 -1.17 -0.03 8.99
C ILE A 297 -2.34 -0.70 8.26
N THR A 298 -2.97 -1.69 8.91
CA THR A 298 -4.05 -2.46 8.29
C THR A 298 -5.23 -1.56 7.90
N GLN A 299 -5.68 -0.69 8.80
CA GLN A 299 -6.81 0.22 8.55
C GLN A 299 -6.47 1.26 7.47
N THR A 300 -5.23 1.74 7.43
CA THR A 300 -4.77 2.66 6.38
C THR A 300 -4.80 2.01 5.01
N ILE A 301 -4.29 0.77 4.89
CA ILE A 301 -4.34 0.03 3.62
C ILE A 301 -5.78 -0.22 3.18
N GLN A 302 -6.66 -0.61 4.10
CA GLN A 302 -8.10 -0.78 3.83
C GLN A 302 -8.76 0.53 3.38
N ALA A 303 -8.40 1.64 4.00
CA ALA A 303 -8.90 2.96 3.62
C ALA A 303 -8.39 3.39 2.24
N ILE A 304 -7.13 3.09 1.89
CA ILE A 304 -6.60 3.35 0.55
C ILE A 304 -7.35 2.51 -0.49
N ALA A 305 -7.54 1.21 -0.24
CA ALA A 305 -8.30 0.32 -1.14
C ALA A 305 -9.71 0.87 -1.41
N LYS A 306 -10.45 1.25 -0.37
CA LYS A 306 -11.80 1.82 -0.47
C LYS A 306 -11.79 3.20 -1.12
N GLY A 307 -10.90 4.06 -0.67
CA GLY A 307 -10.83 5.47 -1.10
C GLY A 307 -10.46 5.63 -2.57
N THR A 308 -9.68 4.72 -3.12
CA THR A 308 -9.21 4.77 -4.52
C THR A 308 -10.04 3.90 -5.47
N GLU A 309 -11.02 3.16 -4.96
CA GLU A 309 -11.83 2.22 -5.77
C GLU A 309 -12.47 2.87 -6.99
N SER A 310 -13.04 4.07 -6.87
CA SER A 310 -13.69 4.75 -8.01
C SER A 310 -12.70 5.17 -9.10
N ILE A 311 -11.43 5.40 -8.73
CA ILE A 311 -10.37 5.67 -9.69
C ILE A 311 -9.98 4.36 -10.40
N ILE A 312 -9.81 3.28 -9.66
CA ILE A 312 -9.40 1.97 -10.18
C ILE A 312 -10.47 1.36 -11.09
N ASN A 313 -11.76 1.49 -10.72
CA ASN A 313 -12.86 1.00 -11.53
C ASN A 313 -13.31 1.97 -12.66
N GLY A 314 -12.59 3.07 -12.86
CA GLY A 314 -12.79 3.99 -13.99
C GLY A 314 -13.96 4.95 -13.87
N LYS A 315 -14.64 5.04 -12.70
CA LYS A 315 -15.75 5.98 -12.46
C LYS A 315 -15.28 7.42 -12.29
N ASP A 316 -14.16 7.61 -11.58
CA ASP A 316 -13.53 8.92 -11.40
C ASP A 316 -12.17 8.95 -12.08
N THR A 317 -11.77 10.09 -12.63
CA THR A 317 -10.45 10.35 -13.21
C THR A 317 -9.95 11.67 -12.63
N PRO A 318 -8.92 11.63 -11.77
CA PRO A 318 -8.39 12.86 -11.18
C PRO A 318 -7.83 13.81 -12.25
N ILE A 319 -7.98 15.11 -12.01
CA ILE A 319 -7.38 16.12 -12.88
C ILE A 319 -5.85 16.10 -12.77
N ARG A 320 -5.17 16.41 -13.88
CA ARG A 320 -3.71 16.47 -13.94
C ARG A 320 -3.15 17.49 -12.96
N VAL A 321 -2.01 17.14 -12.33
CA VAL A 321 -1.28 18.08 -11.46
C VAL A 321 -0.71 19.22 -12.29
N VAL A 322 -0.98 20.44 -11.87
CA VAL A 322 -0.31 21.64 -12.39
C VAL A 322 0.80 22.01 -11.40
N LEU A 323 2.04 21.88 -11.83
CA LEU A 323 3.18 22.40 -11.08
C LEU A 323 3.28 23.90 -11.40
N GLU A 324 3.34 24.74 -10.36
CA GLU A 324 3.59 26.15 -10.56
C GLU A 324 4.92 26.32 -11.30
N GLU A 325 4.90 27.06 -12.40
CA GLU A 325 6.15 27.47 -13.05
C GLU A 325 6.98 28.25 -12.03
N LYS A 326 8.22 27.77 -11.77
CA LYS A 326 9.16 28.55 -10.99
C LYS A 326 9.33 29.89 -11.71
N LYS A 327 8.76 30.97 -11.15
CA LYS A 327 9.07 32.32 -11.59
C LYS A 327 10.61 32.43 -11.54
N LYS A 328 11.23 32.58 -12.74
CA LYS A 328 12.67 32.78 -12.90
C LYS A 328 13.11 34.09 -12.27
#